data_33bda584b738f0fec9f72ea54a16e40b
#
_entry.id   33bda584b738f0fec9f72ea54a16e40b
#
_cell.length_a   1.000
_cell.length_b   1.000
_cell.length_c   1.000
_cell.angle_alpha   90.00
_cell.angle_beta   90.00
_cell.angle_gamma   90.00
#
_symmetry.space_group_name_H-M   'P 1'
#
loop_
_entity.id
_entity.type
_entity.pdbx_description
1 polymer ?
#
loop_
_entity_poly.entity_id
_entity_poly.type
_entity_poly.pdbx_seq_one_letter_code
_entity_poly.pdbx_strand_id
1 'polypeptide(L)'
;MSTARPETFNDEKLAEEQEFLLRSLDDLEDEHSNGDLSDSEYETLRNDYMRRLAAVARARKGETSTTFDHRPQSRFWWLLAIGVTAVIAGIAVAQFSGLRAPGDPISGEIDRSPRSRLADAQNLFFADDLEGAREVVEEVLRDAPSMQEALLLSARLHERSADPLSAVRQLDQVLLGEPQHVEALTLRGWILVRINDPEVREEGIRNLDEAVALKPENFDAYIFRGFVARELQGDLTLAIEMYQEALKRSPPQAMQSQLSQILDEMRTELGSRPE
;
A
#
# COMPACT_ATOMS: atom_id res chain seq x y z
N MET A 1 -53.25 -26.99 -25.50
CA MET A 1 -52.86 -25.93 -24.56
C MET A 1 -51.91 -26.56 -23.55
N SER A 2 -50.62 -26.35 -23.76
CA SER A 2 -49.56 -27.01 -22.96
C SER A 2 -49.18 -26.05 -21.81
N THR A 3 -49.42 -26.47 -20.59
CA THR A 3 -49.01 -25.77 -19.38
C THR A 3 -47.54 -26.10 -19.11
N ALA A 4 -46.66 -25.16 -19.45
CA ALA A 4 -45.24 -25.26 -19.10
C ALA A 4 -45.07 -25.17 -17.57
N ARG A 5 -44.31 -26.11 -17.02
CA ARG A 5 -44.06 -26.29 -15.59
C ARG A 5 -43.23 -25.12 -15.00
N PRO A 6 -43.61 -24.58 -13.85
CA PRO A 6 -42.80 -23.56 -13.16
C PRO A 6 -41.51 -24.11 -12.52
N GLU A 7 -41.32 -25.43 -12.48
CA GLU A 7 -40.17 -26.12 -11.84
C GLU A 7 -38.86 -25.93 -12.62
N THR A 8 -38.91 -25.90 -13.96
CA THR A 8 -37.70 -25.81 -14.80
C THR A 8 -36.98 -24.46 -14.71
N PHE A 9 -37.74 -23.39 -14.49
CA PHE A 9 -37.17 -22.01 -14.36
C PHE A 9 -36.44 -21.82 -13.04
N ASN A 10 -36.84 -22.50 -11.98
CA ASN A 10 -36.19 -22.44 -10.69
C ASN A 10 -34.90 -23.24 -10.66
N ASP A 11 -34.88 -24.43 -11.32
CA ASP A 11 -33.70 -25.28 -11.43
C ASP A 11 -32.58 -24.62 -12.27
N GLU A 12 -32.93 -23.90 -13.33
CA GLU A 12 -31.99 -23.18 -14.19
C GLU A 12 -31.31 -22.04 -13.43
N LYS A 13 -32.06 -21.25 -12.67
CA LYS A 13 -31.51 -20.22 -11.81
C LYS A 13 -30.59 -20.74 -10.71
N LEU A 14 -30.96 -21.84 -10.09
CA LEU A 14 -30.14 -22.51 -9.07
C LEU A 14 -28.85 -23.09 -9.68
N ALA A 15 -28.87 -23.51 -10.94
CA ALA A 15 -27.70 -23.96 -11.65
C ALA A 15 -26.75 -22.80 -11.98
N GLU A 16 -27.30 -21.66 -12.45
CA GLU A 16 -26.54 -20.45 -12.73
C GLU A 16 -25.88 -19.89 -11.46
N GLU A 17 -26.64 -19.86 -10.34
CA GLU A 17 -26.10 -19.39 -9.07
C GLU A 17 -25.01 -20.32 -8.52
N GLN A 18 -25.16 -21.64 -8.71
CA GLN A 18 -24.11 -22.59 -8.35
C GLN A 18 -22.84 -22.39 -9.17
N GLU A 19 -22.96 -22.21 -10.49
CA GLU A 19 -21.82 -21.95 -11.37
C GLU A 19 -21.11 -20.63 -11.04
N PHE A 20 -21.88 -19.58 -10.76
CA PHE A 20 -21.35 -18.29 -10.31
C PHE A 20 -20.54 -18.43 -9.01
N LEU A 21 -21.09 -19.12 -8.00
CA LEU A 21 -20.42 -19.29 -6.71
C LEU A 21 -19.13 -20.13 -6.83
N LEU A 22 -19.10 -21.14 -7.74
CA LEU A 22 -17.90 -21.92 -8.00
C LEU A 22 -16.81 -21.07 -8.64
N ARG A 23 -17.14 -20.26 -9.65
CA ARG A 23 -16.17 -19.32 -10.25
C ARG A 23 -15.65 -18.31 -9.25
N SER A 24 -16.54 -17.77 -8.40
CA SER A 24 -16.12 -16.82 -7.36
C SER A 24 -15.19 -17.43 -6.32
N LEU A 25 -15.26 -18.74 -6.09
CA LEU A 25 -14.31 -19.45 -5.24
C LEU A 25 -12.96 -19.65 -5.93
N ASP A 26 -12.95 -19.95 -7.23
CA ASP A 26 -11.71 -20.06 -8.01
C ASP A 26 -11.01 -18.71 -8.11
N ASP A 27 -11.74 -17.62 -8.42
CA ASP A 27 -11.21 -16.25 -8.47
C ASP A 27 -10.64 -15.84 -7.12
N LEU A 28 -11.33 -16.17 -6.01
CA LEU A 28 -10.89 -15.86 -4.64
C LEU A 28 -9.58 -16.61 -4.28
N GLU A 29 -9.42 -17.86 -4.76
CA GLU A 29 -8.19 -18.63 -4.54
C GLU A 29 -7.01 -18.03 -5.34
N ASP A 30 -7.28 -17.56 -6.56
CA ASP A 30 -6.30 -16.87 -7.39
C ASP A 30 -5.87 -15.51 -6.77
N GLU A 31 -6.82 -14.69 -6.29
CA GLU A 31 -6.53 -13.42 -5.61
C GLU A 31 -5.71 -13.63 -4.32
N HIS A 32 -6.04 -14.68 -3.55
CA HIS A 32 -5.28 -15.03 -2.35
C HIS A 32 -3.86 -15.53 -2.71
N SER A 33 -3.72 -16.35 -3.75
CA SER A 33 -2.41 -16.87 -4.20
C SER A 33 -1.51 -15.78 -4.75
N ASN A 34 -2.09 -14.71 -5.33
CA ASN A 34 -1.38 -13.53 -5.82
C ASN A 34 -1.04 -12.51 -4.71
N GLY A 35 -1.54 -12.75 -3.48
CA GLY A 35 -1.29 -11.88 -2.33
C GLY A 35 -2.17 -10.62 -2.30
N ASP A 36 -3.24 -10.58 -3.09
CA ASP A 36 -4.19 -9.45 -3.16
C ASP A 36 -5.20 -9.47 -2.01
N LEU A 37 -5.32 -10.61 -1.30
CA LEU A 37 -6.19 -10.81 -0.15
C LEU A 37 -5.40 -11.31 1.06
N SER A 38 -5.73 -10.81 2.25
CA SER A 38 -5.19 -11.35 3.50
C SER A 38 -5.85 -12.70 3.85
N ASP A 39 -5.15 -13.54 4.63
CA ASP A 39 -5.66 -14.85 5.09
C ASP A 39 -7.03 -14.73 5.78
N SER A 40 -7.25 -13.67 6.57
CA SER A 40 -8.51 -13.46 7.29
C SER A 40 -9.66 -13.05 6.38
N GLU A 41 -9.41 -12.27 5.33
CA GLU A 41 -10.41 -11.90 4.32
C GLU A 41 -10.75 -13.09 3.45
N TYR A 42 -9.73 -13.84 3.00
CA TYR A 42 -9.90 -15.08 2.26
C TYR A 42 -10.79 -16.08 3.00
N GLU A 43 -10.47 -16.40 4.26
CA GLU A 43 -11.26 -17.31 5.09
C GLU A 43 -12.70 -16.85 5.28
N THR A 44 -12.92 -15.54 5.46
CA THR A 44 -14.26 -14.95 5.65
C THR A 44 -15.11 -15.10 4.38
N LEU A 45 -14.57 -14.71 3.22
CA LEU A 45 -15.25 -14.76 1.93
C LEU A 45 -15.47 -16.20 1.50
N ARG A 46 -14.47 -17.08 1.65
CA ARG A 46 -14.57 -18.50 1.37
C ARG A 46 -15.68 -19.18 2.17
N ASN A 47 -15.76 -18.89 3.46
CA ASN A 47 -16.80 -19.44 4.33
C ASN A 47 -18.21 -18.94 3.95
N ASP A 48 -18.34 -17.70 3.46
CA ASP A 48 -19.63 -17.19 2.96
C ASP A 48 -20.05 -17.88 1.67
N TYR A 49 -19.15 -17.97 0.67
CA TYR A 49 -19.42 -18.66 -0.59
C TYR A 49 -19.75 -20.16 -0.38
N MET A 50 -19.02 -20.84 0.51
CA MET A 50 -19.29 -22.23 0.85
C MET A 50 -20.66 -22.43 1.51
N ARG A 51 -21.10 -21.50 2.40
CA ARG A 51 -22.45 -21.55 2.99
C ARG A 51 -23.54 -21.37 1.94
N ARG A 52 -23.37 -20.43 1.02
CA ARG A 52 -24.31 -20.17 -0.08
C ARG A 52 -24.35 -21.34 -1.04
N LEU A 53 -23.23 -21.91 -1.41
CA LEU A 53 -23.14 -23.10 -2.25
C LEU A 53 -23.87 -24.31 -1.64
N ALA A 54 -23.72 -24.54 -0.32
CA ALA A 54 -24.43 -25.59 0.40
C ALA A 54 -25.94 -25.34 0.46
N ALA A 55 -26.41 -24.09 0.48
CA ALA A 55 -27.82 -23.75 0.41
C ALA A 55 -28.41 -24.03 -0.97
N VAL A 56 -27.73 -23.64 -2.04
CA VAL A 56 -28.11 -23.90 -3.43
C VAL A 56 -28.13 -25.43 -3.73
N ALA A 57 -27.13 -26.16 -3.25
CA ALA A 57 -27.07 -27.63 -3.43
C ALA A 57 -28.23 -28.34 -2.71
N ARG A 58 -28.64 -27.88 -1.52
CA ARG A 58 -29.82 -28.40 -0.81
C ARG A 58 -31.12 -28.07 -1.53
N ALA A 59 -31.27 -26.87 -2.05
CA ALA A 59 -32.43 -26.47 -2.84
C ALA A 59 -32.60 -27.30 -4.11
N ARG A 60 -31.50 -27.63 -4.81
CA ARG A 60 -31.51 -28.48 -6.00
C ARG A 60 -31.83 -29.95 -5.72
N LYS A 61 -31.50 -30.49 -4.54
CA LYS A 61 -31.84 -31.85 -4.15
C LYS A 61 -33.29 -32.06 -3.82
N GLY A 62 -34.11 -30.98 -3.78
CA GLY A 62 -35.54 -31.10 -3.44
C GLY A 62 -35.77 -31.58 -2.01
N GLU A 63 -34.76 -31.41 -1.13
CA GLU A 63 -34.93 -31.66 0.29
C GLU A 63 -35.78 -30.50 0.88
N THR A 64 -37.09 -30.60 0.61
CA THR A 64 -38.07 -29.82 1.35
C THR A 64 -37.86 -30.16 2.81
N SER A 65 -37.68 -29.10 3.61
CA SER A 65 -37.65 -29.14 5.06
C SER A 65 -38.68 -30.13 5.55
N THR A 66 -38.25 -31.22 6.16
CA THR A 66 -39.15 -32.09 6.92
C THR A 66 -39.80 -31.22 7.97
N THR A 67 -41.04 -30.85 7.75
CA THR A 67 -41.94 -30.31 8.74
C THR A 67 -41.95 -31.28 9.90
N PHE A 68 -41.27 -30.94 10.97
CA PHE A 68 -41.42 -31.60 12.25
C PHE A 68 -42.89 -31.41 12.67
N ASP A 69 -43.67 -32.49 12.62
CA ASP A 69 -45.03 -32.54 13.15
C ASP A 69 -44.99 -32.23 14.65
N HIS A 70 -45.32 -30.97 14.98
CA HIS A 70 -45.40 -30.50 16.36
C HIS A 70 -46.69 -31.02 17.01
N ARG A 71 -46.60 -32.17 17.68
CA ARG A 71 -47.52 -32.47 18.78
C ARG A 71 -47.23 -31.46 19.89
N PRO A 72 -48.27 -30.86 20.51
CA PRO A 72 -48.09 -29.85 21.53
C PRO A 72 -47.62 -30.49 22.84
N GLN A 73 -46.33 -30.65 22.99
CA GLN A 73 -45.73 -30.95 24.29
C GLN A 73 -45.27 -29.65 24.95
N SER A 74 -46.03 -29.29 25.97
CA SER A 74 -45.68 -28.37 27.07
C SER A 74 -44.84 -27.14 26.70
N ARG A 75 -45.47 -25.98 26.62
CA ARG A 75 -44.86 -24.64 26.51
C ARG A 75 -43.70 -24.41 27.48
N PHE A 76 -43.62 -25.18 28.55
CA PHE A 76 -42.59 -25.13 29.58
C PHE A 76 -41.22 -25.60 29.05
N TRP A 77 -41.16 -26.66 28.26
CA TRP A 77 -39.91 -27.18 27.67
C TRP A 77 -39.33 -26.25 26.61
N TRP A 78 -40.19 -25.52 25.90
CA TRP A 78 -39.73 -24.57 24.87
C TRP A 78 -39.13 -23.32 25.52
N LEU A 79 -39.68 -22.83 26.62
CA LEU A 79 -39.09 -21.74 27.41
C LEU A 79 -37.79 -22.14 28.08
N LEU A 80 -37.66 -23.40 28.48
CA LEU A 80 -36.40 -23.92 29.04
C LEU A 80 -35.32 -24.04 27.97
N ALA A 81 -35.66 -24.46 26.74
CA ALA A 81 -34.75 -24.52 25.61
C ALA A 81 -34.24 -23.10 25.22
N ILE A 82 -35.13 -22.10 25.17
CA ILE A 82 -34.73 -20.69 24.92
C ILE A 82 -33.84 -20.15 26.05
N GLY A 83 -34.16 -20.46 27.30
CA GLY A 83 -33.37 -20.05 28.45
C GLY A 83 -31.93 -20.62 28.40
N VAL A 84 -31.81 -21.91 28.10
CA VAL A 84 -30.50 -22.60 27.96
C VAL A 84 -29.72 -22.04 26.78
N THR A 85 -30.36 -21.79 25.64
CA THR A 85 -29.72 -21.20 24.46
C THR A 85 -29.22 -19.77 24.72
N ALA A 86 -30.03 -18.97 25.44
CA ALA A 86 -29.67 -17.61 25.84
C ALA A 86 -28.48 -17.59 26.82
N VAL A 87 -28.42 -18.55 27.75
CA VAL A 87 -27.30 -18.68 28.71
C VAL A 87 -26.03 -19.14 27.99
N ILE A 88 -26.13 -20.10 27.06
CA ILE A 88 -24.98 -20.56 26.28
C ILE A 88 -24.49 -19.44 25.35
N ALA A 89 -25.37 -18.69 24.71
CA ALA A 89 -25.00 -17.54 23.89
C ALA A 89 -24.38 -16.42 24.76
N GLY A 90 -24.92 -16.17 25.95
CA GLY A 90 -24.38 -15.19 26.91
C GLY A 90 -22.99 -15.60 27.42
N ILE A 91 -22.75 -16.87 27.71
CA ILE A 91 -21.44 -17.39 28.11
C ILE A 91 -20.45 -17.35 26.92
N ALA A 92 -20.90 -17.68 25.70
CA ALA A 92 -20.06 -17.57 24.51
C ALA A 92 -19.67 -16.11 24.26
N VAL A 93 -20.60 -15.17 24.31
CA VAL A 93 -20.31 -13.73 24.19
C VAL A 93 -19.39 -13.25 25.33
N ALA A 94 -19.58 -13.72 26.57
CA ALA A 94 -18.70 -13.36 27.69
C ALA A 94 -17.30 -13.99 27.60
N GLN A 95 -17.15 -15.14 26.98
CA GLN A 95 -15.84 -15.80 26.75
C GLN A 95 -15.10 -15.20 25.56
N PHE A 96 -15.83 -14.73 24.52
CA PHE A 96 -15.25 -14.04 23.36
C PHE A 96 -15.12 -12.52 23.55
N SER A 97 -15.88 -11.92 24.48
CA SER A 97 -15.61 -10.57 24.99
C SER A 97 -14.51 -10.71 26.02
N GLY A 98 -13.24 -10.74 25.57
CA GLY A 98 -12.11 -10.67 26.48
C GLY A 98 -12.38 -9.62 27.55
N LEU A 99 -12.12 -9.95 28.81
CA LEU A 99 -12.30 -9.07 29.96
C LEU A 99 -11.62 -7.73 29.66
N ARG A 100 -12.40 -6.74 29.20
CA ARG A 100 -11.91 -5.38 29.01
C ARG A 100 -11.58 -4.81 30.37
N ALA A 101 -10.34 -4.40 30.52
CA ALA A 101 -9.93 -3.63 31.69
C ALA A 101 -10.64 -2.25 31.64
N PRO A 102 -10.97 -1.62 32.79
CA PRO A 102 -11.48 -0.27 32.83
C PRO A 102 -10.46 0.68 32.21
N GLY A 103 -10.77 1.22 31.02
CA GLY A 103 -9.88 2.10 30.27
C GLY A 103 -9.57 1.63 28.85
N ASP A 104 -9.95 0.41 28.48
CA ASP A 104 -9.79 -0.05 27.11
C ASP A 104 -10.65 0.78 26.14
N PRO A 105 -10.09 1.24 24.98
CA PRO A 105 -10.82 2.02 24.02
C PRO A 105 -12.02 1.23 23.47
N ILE A 106 -13.15 1.91 23.27
CA ILE A 106 -14.44 1.35 22.81
C ILE A 106 -14.37 0.84 21.37
N SER A 107 -13.42 1.35 20.59
CA SER A 107 -13.08 0.85 19.27
C SER A 107 -11.98 -0.21 19.42
N GLY A 108 -12.26 -1.46 19.03
CA GLY A 108 -11.19 -2.42 18.77
C GLY A 108 -10.18 -1.73 17.88
N GLU A 109 -8.91 -1.78 18.24
CA GLU A 109 -7.81 -1.36 17.39
C GLU A 109 -7.96 -2.15 16.09
N ILE A 110 -8.37 -1.47 15.03
CA ILE A 110 -8.36 -2.07 13.70
C ILE A 110 -6.88 -2.24 13.41
N ASP A 111 -6.40 -3.47 13.45
CA ASP A 111 -5.02 -3.80 13.08
C ASP A 111 -4.87 -3.45 11.59
N ARG A 112 -4.45 -2.20 11.36
CA ARG A 112 -4.28 -1.69 10.01
C ARG A 112 -3.06 -2.34 9.41
N SER A 113 -3.19 -2.84 8.19
CA SER A 113 -2.05 -3.41 7.47
C SER A 113 -0.89 -2.40 7.41
N PRO A 114 0.38 -2.85 7.35
CA PRO A 114 1.53 -1.96 7.19
C PRO A 114 1.38 -0.98 6.03
N ARG A 115 0.77 -1.39 4.92
CA ARG A 115 0.47 -0.51 3.77
C ARG A 115 -0.52 0.60 4.10
N SER A 116 -1.58 0.29 4.85
CA SER A 116 -2.57 1.31 5.25
C SER A 116 -1.95 2.35 6.18
N ARG A 117 -1.15 1.91 7.16
CA ARG A 117 -0.41 2.81 8.06
C ARG A 117 0.62 3.65 7.31
N LEU A 118 1.29 3.07 6.31
CA LEU A 118 2.22 3.81 5.47
C LEU A 118 1.51 4.93 4.68
N ALA A 119 0.30 4.70 4.17
CA ALA A 119 -0.48 5.74 3.51
C ALA A 119 -0.84 6.88 4.48
N ASP A 120 -1.18 6.56 5.75
CA ASP A 120 -1.39 7.58 6.79
C ASP A 120 -0.10 8.39 7.04
N ALA A 121 1.06 7.71 7.14
CA ALA A 121 2.36 8.37 7.29
C ALA A 121 2.71 9.29 6.11
N GLN A 122 2.40 8.87 4.88
CA GLN A 122 2.58 9.72 3.69
C GLN A 122 1.69 10.97 3.74
N ASN A 123 0.44 10.84 4.18
CA ASN A 123 -0.45 11.99 4.35
C ASN A 123 0.08 12.97 5.40
N LEU A 124 0.58 12.49 6.53
CA LEU A 124 1.21 13.31 7.57
C LEU A 124 2.47 14.01 7.03
N PHE A 125 3.31 13.31 6.27
CA PHE A 125 4.49 13.88 5.63
C PHE A 125 4.13 15.03 4.67
N PHE A 126 3.10 14.86 3.83
CA PHE A 126 2.63 15.92 2.93
C PHE A 126 1.93 17.08 3.66
N ALA A 127 1.36 16.82 4.84
CA ALA A 127 0.81 17.85 5.73
C ALA A 127 1.88 18.59 6.55
N ASP A 128 3.18 18.26 6.35
CA ASP A 128 4.33 18.79 7.10
C ASP A 128 4.37 18.36 8.58
N ASP A 129 3.56 17.39 8.97
CA ASP A 129 3.64 16.75 10.28
C ASP A 129 4.71 15.66 10.28
N LEU A 130 5.97 16.09 10.37
CA LEU A 130 7.11 15.19 10.25
C LEU A 130 7.27 14.25 11.45
N GLU A 131 6.86 14.70 12.65
CA GLU A 131 6.94 13.87 13.85
C GLU A 131 5.86 12.77 13.82
N GLY A 132 4.62 13.11 13.49
CA GLY A 132 3.56 12.12 13.32
C GLY A 132 3.87 11.12 12.21
N ALA A 133 4.40 11.58 11.07
CA ALA A 133 4.84 10.70 9.99
C ALA A 133 5.94 9.73 10.44
N ARG A 134 6.92 10.22 11.22
CA ARG A 134 8.03 9.42 11.75
C ARG A 134 7.53 8.31 12.66
N GLU A 135 6.68 8.64 13.63
CA GLU A 135 6.12 7.68 14.58
C GLU A 135 5.43 6.52 13.85
N VAL A 136 4.58 6.84 12.87
CA VAL A 136 3.87 5.83 12.09
C VAL A 136 4.83 4.99 11.21
N VAL A 137 5.83 5.62 10.56
CA VAL A 137 6.82 4.89 9.76
C VAL A 137 7.66 3.95 10.61
N GLU A 138 8.06 4.36 11.83
CA GLU A 138 8.81 3.50 12.75
C GLU A 138 7.98 2.28 13.18
N GLU A 139 6.66 2.43 13.39
CA GLU A 139 5.77 1.31 13.64
C GLU A 139 5.68 0.37 12.43
N VAL A 140 5.50 0.92 11.23
CA VAL A 140 5.47 0.13 9.99
C VAL A 140 6.77 -0.65 9.81
N LEU A 141 7.93 -0.02 10.01
CA LEU A 141 9.24 -0.69 9.88
C LEU A 141 9.52 -1.70 10.98
N ARG A 142 8.86 -1.58 12.15
CA ARG A 142 8.95 -2.59 13.21
C ARG A 142 8.25 -3.87 12.81
N ASP A 143 7.10 -3.77 12.12
CA ASP A 143 6.31 -4.91 11.66
C ASP A 143 6.79 -5.45 10.29
N ALA A 144 7.26 -4.57 9.41
CA ALA A 144 7.75 -4.88 8.07
C ALA A 144 9.11 -4.21 7.80
N PRO A 145 10.23 -4.72 8.36
CA PRO A 145 11.54 -4.06 8.33
C PRO A 145 12.14 -3.87 6.93
N SER A 146 11.72 -4.68 5.96
CA SER A 146 12.22 -4.63 4.58
C SER A 146 11.26 -3.95 3.60
N MET A 147 10.20 -3.31 4.08
CA MET A 147 9.24 -2.62 3.23
C MET A 147 9.89 -1.40 2.57
N GLN A 148 10.18 -1.50 1.27
CA GLN A 148 10.97 -0.51 0.53
C GLN A 148 10.34 0.89 0.59
N GLU A 149 9.03 1.00 0.42
CA GLU A 149 8.31 2.28 0.45
C GLU A 149 8.38 2.95 1.84
N ALA A 150 8.38 2.16 2.91
CA ALA A 150 8.54 2.68 4.27
C ALA A 150 9.99 3.13 4.53
N LEU A 151 10.98 2.39 4.04
CA LEU A 151 12.39 2.78 4.10
C LEU A 151 12.65 4.07 3.32
N LEU A 152 12.06 4.22 2.13
CA LEU A 152 12.16 5.46 1.33
C LEU A 152 11.51 6.65 2.04
N LEU A 153 10.33 6.48 2.63
CA LEU A 153 9.70 7.56 3.40
C LEU A 153 10.50 7.90 4.65
N SER A 154 11.04 6.90 5.36
CA SER A 154 11.96 7.11 6.49
C SER A 154 13.20 7.90 6.07
N ALA A 155 13.80 7.58 4.92
CA ALA A 155 14.94 8.32 4.40
C ALA A 155 14.61 9.79 4.10
N ARG A 156 13.44 10.07 3.52
CA ARG A 156 12.96 11.44 3.29
C ARG A 156 12.71 12.20 4.58
N LEU A 157 12.18 11.55 5.62
CA LEU A 157 11.99 12.13 6.94
C LEU A 157 13.32 12.51 7.59
N HIS A 158 14.33 11.63 7.53
CA HIS A 158 15.66 11.89 8.02
C HIS A 158 16.35 13.03 7.25
N GLU A 159 16.20 13.06 5.93
CA GLU A 159 16.73 14.14 5.09
C GLU A 159 16.14 15.50 5.48
N ARG A 160 14.83 15.59 5.67
CA ARG A 160 14.16 16.82 6.12
C ARG A 160 14.53 17.23 7.54
N SER A 161 14.91 16.28 8.38
CA SER A 161 15.38 16.52 9.75
C SER A 161 16.88 16.81 9.84
N ALA A 162 17.55 17.00 8.69
CA ALA A 162 18.98 17.23 8.60
C ALA A 162 19.86 16.10 9.20
N ASP A 163 19.38 14.86 9.13
CA ASP A 163 20.11 13.64 9.50
C ASP A 163 20.49 12.81 8.26
N PRO A 164 21.51 13.22 7.49
CA PRO A 164 21.87 12.55 6.25
C PRO A 164 22.39 11.12 6.48
N LEU A 165 23.02 10.85 7.63
CA LEU A 165 23.58 9.52 7.90
C LEU A 165 22.49 8.45 8.10
N SER A 166 21.43 8.81 8.82
CA SER A 166 20.29 7.89 8.97
C SER A 166 19.53 7.74 7.65
N ALA A 167 19.35 8.82 6.88
CA ALA A 167 18.74 8.76 5.57
C ALA A 167 19.51 7.80 4.62
N VAL A 168 20.84 7.92 4.53
CA VAL A 168 21.67 7.03 3.70
C VAL A 168 21.54 5.57 4.15
N ARG A 169 21.53 5.30 5.46
CA ARG A 169 21.36 3.93 5.96
C ARG A 169 20.04 3.28 5.52
N GLN A 170 18.93 4.02 5.51
CA GLN A 170 17.65 3.51 5.04
C GLN A 170 17.70 3.21 3.53
N LEU A 171 18.34 4.10 2.75
CA LEU A 171 18.51 3.92 1.31
C LEU A 171 19.45 2.75 0.97
N ASP A 172 20.51 2.55 1.75
CA ASP A 172 21.39 1.41 1.60
C ASP A 172 20.64 0.08 1.81
N GLN A 173 19.67 0.03 2.74
CA GLN A 173 18.82 -1.15 2.92
C GLN A 173 17.93 -1.41 1.69
N VAL A 174 17.35 -0.38 1.08
CA VAL A 174 16.60 -0.51 -0.18
C VAL A 174 17.50 -1.05 -1.27
N LEU A 175 18.68 -0.45 -1.46
CA LEU A 175 19.63 -0.85 -2.51
C LEU A 175 20.27 -2.21 -2.27
N LEU A 176 20.32 -2.68 -1.02
CA LEU A 176 20.74 -4.05 -0.71
C LEU A 176 19.76 -5.10 -1.26
N GLY A 177 18.45 -4.80 -1.20
CA GLY A 177 17.38 -5.63 -1.77
C GLY A 177 17.23 -5.46 -3.27
N GLU A 178 17.31 -4.21 -3.75
CA GLU A 178 17.16 -3.84 -5.16
C GLU A 178 18.24 -2.83 -5.56
N PRO A 179 19.41 -3.29 -6.04
CA PRO A 179 20.54 -2.43 -6.36
C PRO A 179 20.24 -1.34 -7.41
N GLN A 180 19.28 -1.57 -8.28
CA GLN A 180 18.86 -0.65 -9.34
C GLN A 180 17.59 0.13 -9.02
N HIS A 181 17.23 0.28 -7.74
CA HIS A 181 16.06 1.05 -7.33
C HIS A 181 16.30 2.55 -7.57
N VAL A 182 15.75 3.06 -8.67
CA VAL A 182 16.03 4.41 -9.20
C VAL A 182 15.76 5.52 -8.19
N GLU A 183 14.66 5.45 -7.46
CA GLU A 183 14.33 6.47 -6.46
C GLU A 183 15.33 6.47 -5.30
N ALA A 184 15.75 5.28 -4.86
CA ALA A 184 16.75 5.16 -3.79
C ALA A 184 18.11 5.70 -4.27
N LEU A 185 18.55 5.36 -5.48
CA LEU A 185 19.76 5.93 -6.09
C LEU A 185 19.70 7.45 -6.23
N THR A 186 18.55 7.98 -6.70
CA THR A 186 18.35 9.43 -6.86
C THR A 186 18.44 10.15 -5.53
N LEU A 187 17.72 9.69 -4.51
CA LEU A 187 17.70 10.32 -3.20
C LEU A 187 19.04 10.16 -2.47
N ARG A 188 19.66 8.98 -2.54
CA ARG A 188 20.98 8.73 -1.97
C ARG A 188 22.03 9.62 -2.62
N GLY A 189 22.03 9.69 -3.95
CA GLY A 189 22.91 10.58 -4.70
C GLY A 189 22.77 12.03 -4.28
N TRP A 190 21.53 12.53 -4.19
CA TRP A 190 21.22 13.88 -3.72
C TRP A 190 21.72 14.18 -2.30
N ILE A 191 21.63 13.22 -1.39
CA ILE A 191 22.12 13.37 -0.01
C ILE A 191 23.65 13.39 0.01
N LEU A 192 24.29 12.44 -0.66
CA LEU A 192 25.75 12.27 -0.65
C LEU A 192 26.50 13.47 -1.27
N VAL A 193 25.99 14.06 -2.35
CA VAL A 193 26.63 15.21 -3.00
C VAL A 193 26.71 16.47 -2.11
N ARG A 194 25.87 16.54 -1.08
CA ARG A 194 25.84 17.65 -0.11
C ARG A 194 26.74 17.43 1.10
N ILE A 195 27.33 16.25 1.24
CA ILE A 195 28.30 15.94 2.27
C ILE A 195 29.65 16.57 1.87
N ASN A 196 30.28 17.25 2.83
CA ASN A 196 31.56 17.91 2.58
C ASN A 196 32.73 16.92 2.63
N ASP A 197 32.70 15.93 1.76
CA ASP A 197 33.74 14.95 1.55
C ASP A 197 33.82 14.64 0.04
N PRO A 198 35.00 14.79 -0.60
CA PRO A 198 35.14 14.60 -2.05
C PRO A 198 34.82 13.18 -2.52
N GLU A 199 35.21 12.14 -1.77
CA GLU A 199 34.99 10.74 -2.14
C GLU A 199 33.51 10.37 -2.05
N VAL A 200 32.85 10.84 -0.97
CA VAL A 200 31.42 10.68 -0.77
C VAL A 200 30.62 11.42 -1.85
N ARG A 201 31.07 12.63 -2.22
CA ARG A 201 30.44 13.40 -3.30
C ARG A 201 30.52 12.68 -4.65
N GLU A 202 31.67 12.13 -4.99
CA GLU A 202 31.84 11.35 -6.21
C GLU A 202 30.93 10.12 -6.24
N GLU A 203 30.72 9.46 -5.11
CA GLU A 203 29.77 8.37 -5.00
C GLU A 203 28.33 8.87 -5.25
N GLY A 204 27.97 10.02 -4.70
CA GLY A 204 26.68 10.66 -4.95
C GLY A 204 26.44 10.97 -6.42
N ILE A 205 27.47 11.49 -7.11
CA ILE A 205 27.42 11.75 -8.57
C ILE A 205 27.17 10.45 -9.33
N ARG A 206 27.92 9.39 -9.02
CA ARG A 206 27.71 8.07 -9.66
C ARG A 206 26.28 7.55 -9.47
N ASN A 207 25.71 7.70 -8.28
CA ASN A 207 24.31 7.29 -8.04
C ASN A 207 23.31 8.07 -8.90
N LEU A 208 23.53 9.38 -9.07
CA LEU A 208 22.67 10.21 -9.94
C LEU A 208 22.84 9.83 -11.42
N ASP A 209 24.07 9.60 -11.88
CA ASP A 209 24.36 9.19 -13.25
C ASP A 209 23.73 7.81 -13.54
N GLU A 210 23.79 6.88 -12.60
CA GLU A 210 23.15 5.57 -12.70
C GLU A 210 21.62 5.68 -12.73
N ALA A 211 21.02 6.52 -11.88
CA ALA A 211 19.59 6.76 -11.86
C ALA A 211 19.08 7.33 -13.19
N VAL A 212 19.82 8.25 -13.81
CA VAL A 212 19.54 8.79 -15.16
C VAL A 212 19.60 7.68 -16.22
N ALA A 213 20.60 6.81 -16.13
CA ALA A 213 20.79 5.74 -17.11
C ALA A 213 19.72 4.65 -17.01
N LEU A 214 19.31 4.29 -15.78
CA LEU A 214 18.31 3.24 -15.53
C LEU A 214 16.89 3.67 -15.90
N LYS A 215 16.52 4.91 -15.60
CA LYS A 215 15.18 5.44 -15.84
C LYS A 215 15.22 6.83 -16.46
N PRO A 216 15.48 6.88 -17.78
CA PRO A 216 15.59 8.16 -18.48
C PRO A 216 14.36 9.08 -18.41
N GLU A 217 13.17 8.56 -18.03
CA GLU A 217 11.97 9.33 -17.82
C GLU A 217 11.88 10.02 -16.45
N ASN A 218 12.76 9.70 -15.49
CA ASN A 218 12.76 10.30 -14.15
C ASN A 218 13.36 11.71 -14.20
N PHE A 219 12.53 12.74 -14.12
CA PHE A 219 12.99 14.14 -14.16
C PHE A 219 13.80 14.55 -12.93
N ASP A 220 13.57 13.97 -11.74
CA ASP A 220 14.24 14.33 -10.49
C ASP A 220 15.75 14.05 -10.58
N ALA A 221 16.14 12.91 -11.15
CA ALA A 221 17.56 12.57 -11.32
C ALA A 221 18.28 13.60 -12.18
N TYR A 222 17.64 14.07 -13.25
CA TYR A 222 18.21 15.14 -14.09
C TYR A 222 18.31 16.47 -13.37
N ILE A 223 17.30 16.84 -12.56
CA ILE A 223 17.35 18.08 -11.77
C ILE A 223 18.50 18.05 -10.79
N PHE A 224 18.64 16.98 -10.03
CA PHE A 224 19.73 16.85 -9.06
C PHE A 224 21.10 16.78 -9.75
N ARG A 225 21.21 16.09 -10.88
CA ARG A 225 22.45 16.06 -11.67
C ARG A 225 22.81 17.43 -12.25
N GLY A 226 21.81 18.17 -12.71
CA GLY A 226 21.98 19.55 -13.18
C GLY A 226 22.44 20.50 -12.06
N PHE A 227 21.89 20.37 -10.86
CA PHE A 227 22.34 21.10 -9.68
C PHE A 227 23.83 20.82 -9.38
N VAL A 228 24.22 19.55 -9.39
CA VAL A 228 25.61 19.15 -9.16
C VAL A 228 26.55 19.76 -10.21
N ALA A 229 26.16 19.70 -11.48
CA ALA A 229 26.94 20.27 -12.56
C ALA A 229 27.16 21.79 -12.36
N ARG A 230 26.08 22.52 -12.01
CA ARG A 230 26.13 23.96 -11.80
C ARG A 230 26.94 24.35 -10.56
N GLU A 231 26.53 23.82 -9.39
CA GLU A 231 26.96 24.34 -8.08
C GLU A 231 28.28 23.71 -7.59
N LEU A 232 28.54 22.47 -7.96
CA LEU A 232 29.69 21.72 -7.43
C LEU A 232 30.81 21.56 -8.47
N GLN A 233 30.47 21.46 -9.76
CA GLN A 233 31.44 21.24 -10.85
C GLN A 233 31.72 22.54 -11.64
N GLY A 234 30.83 23.55 -11.56
CA GLY A 234 30.94 24.79 -12.35
C GLY A 234 30.72 24.58 -13.85
N ASP A 235 30.17 23.41 -14.23
CA ASP A 235 29.91 23.04 -15.62
C ASP A 235 28.49 23.49 -16.03
N LEU A 236 28.41 24.75 -16.50
CA LEU A 236 27.14 25.34 -16.95
C LEU A 236 26.57 24.63 -18.17
N THR A 237 27.44 24.06 -19.04
CA THR A 237 27.00 23.37 -20.25
C THR A 237 26.25 22.11 -19.90
N LEU A 238 26.83 21.27 -19.04
CA LEU A 238 26.19 20.05 -18.56
C LEU A 238 24.92 20.37 -17.72
N ALA A 239 24.99 21.44 -16.89
CA ALA A 239 23.81 21.83 -16.11
C ALA A 239 22.62 22.23 -17.00
N ILE A 240 22.86 23.02 -18.05
CA ILE A 240 21.86 23.40 -19.04
C ILE A 240 21.27 22.17 -19.71
N GLU A 241 22.12 21.23 -20.14
CA GLU A 241 21.68 19.96 -20.75
C GLU A 241 20.76 19.18 -19.81
N MET A 242 21.18 18.96 -18.57
CA MET A 242 20.41 18.20 -17.59
C MET A 242 19.07 18.85 -17.27
N TYR A 243 19.00 20.16 -17.07
CA TYR A 243 17.72 20.84 -16.82
C TYR A 243 16.81 20.87 -18.04
N GLN A 244 17.35 20.93 -19.26
CA GLN A 244 16.55 20.79 -20.49
C GLN A 244 15.96 19.38 -20.61
N GLU A 245 16.75 18.36 -20.29
CA GLU A 245 16.27 16.98 -20.26
C GLU A 245 15.19 16.78 -19.21
N ALA A 246 15.31 17.39 -18.01
CA ALA A 246 14.26 17.38 -17.00
C ALA A 246 12.96 17.98 -17.52
N LEU A 247 13.01 19.14 -18.20
CA LEU A 247 11.81 19.81 -18.75
C LEU A 247 11.10 18.96 -19.81
N LYS A 248 11.83 18.21 -20.65
CA LYS A 248 11.24 17.30 -21.65
C LYS A 248 10.37 16.21 -21.02
N ARG A 249 10.56 15.91 -19.75
CA ARG A 249 9.84 14.88 -18.99
C ARG A 249 8.63 15.40 -18.23
N SER A 250 8.21 16.64 -18.56
CA SER A 250 6.99 17.27 -18.05
C SER A 250 6.89 17.24 -16.50
N PRO A 251 7.86 17.80 -15.77
CA PRO A 251 7.75 17.95 -14.31
C PRO A 251 6.53 18.83 -13.94
N PRO A 252 6.11 18.89 -12.67
CA PRO A 252 5.01 19.74 -12.22
C PRO A 252 5.17 21.20 -12.67
N GLN A 253 4.07 21.89 -13.00
CA GLN A 253 4.08 23.22 -13.61
C GLN A 253 4.90 24.26 -12.82
N ALA A 254 4.83 24.24 -11.48
CA ALA A 254 5.62 25.12 -10.64
C ALA A 254 7.12 24.91 -10.87
N MET A 255 7.55 23.67 -10.98
CA MET A 255 8.95 23.29 -11.24
C MET A 255 9.39 23.64 -12.67
N GLN A 256 8.50 23.48 -13.67
CA GLN A 256 8.80 23.91 -15.04
C GLN A 256 9.13 25.40 -15.10
N SER A 257 8.37 26.24 -14.40
CA SER A 257 8.60 27.69 -14.34
C SER A 257 9.95 28.02 -13.69
N GLN A 258 10.28 27.36 -12.59
CA GLN A 258 11.57 27.54 -11.90
C GLN A 258 12.75 27.10 -12.77
N LEU A 259 12.66 25.92 -13.40
CA LEU A 259 13.72 25.41 -14.28
C LEU A 259 13.93 26.30 -15.49
N SER A 260 12.85 26.86 -16.07
CA SER A 260 12.95 27.77 -17.21
C SER A 260 13.69 29.06 -16.82
N GLN A 261 13.38 29.63 -15.66
CA GLN A 261 14.08 30.80 -15.13
C GLN A 261 15.58 30.50 -14.90
N ILE A 262 15.91 29.38 -14.25
CA ILE A 262 17.29 28.95 -14.01
C ILE A 262 18.05 28.78 -15.33
N LEU A 263 17.42 28.20 -16.35
CA LEU A 263 18.03 28.04 -17.67
C LEU A 263 18.33 29.36 -18.34
N ASP A 264 17.47 30.36 -18.24
CA ASP A 264 17.68 31.66 -18.83
C ASP A 264 18.81 32.43 -18.13
N GLU A 265 18.90 32.32 -16.80
CA GLU A 265 20.03 32.84 -16.01
C GLU A 265 21.35 32.22 -16.43
N MET A 266 21.42 30.89 -16.52
CA MET A 266 22.65 30.17 -16.90
C MET A 266 23.09 30.45 -18.34
N ARG A 267 22.17 30.60 -19.28
CA ARG A 267 22.48 30.98 -20.67
C ARG A 267 23.08 32.38 -20.75
N THR A 268 22.54 33.31 -19.96
CA THR A 268 23.06 34.66 -19.87
C THR A 268 24.46 34.67 -19.26
N GLU A 269 24.69 33.90 -18.20
CA GLU A 269 25.99 33.73 -17.57
C GLU A 269 27.01 33.11 -18.53
N LEU A 270 26.63 32.05 -19.25
CA LEU A 270 27.53 31.39 -20.23
C LEU A 270 27.90 32.32 -21.37
N GLY A 271 26.94 33.11 -21.90
CA GLY A 271 27.19 34.10 -22.94
C GLY A 271 28.03 35.32 -22.51
N SER A 272 28.15 35.58 -21.21
CA SER A 272 28.93 36.67 -20.63
C SER A 272 30.37 36.27 -20.25
N ARG A 273 30.72 34.97 -20.30
CA ARG A 273 32.07 34.50 -19.99
C ARG A 273 33.01 34.87 -21.17
N PRO A 274 34.11 35.62 -20.94
CA PRO A 274 35.09 35.83 -21.99
C PRO A 274 35.77 34.49 -22.35
N GLU A 275 36.04 34.29 -23.65
CA GLU A 275 36.77 33.14 -24.17
C GLU A 275 38.20 33.05 -23.61
#